data_cf5e0ef99111eeb5fc923e3b4f8d1418
#
_entry.id   cf5e0ef99111eeb5fc923e3b4f8d1418
#
_cell.length_a   1.000
_cell.length_b   1.000
_cell.length_c   1.000
_cell.angle_alpha   90.00
_cell.angle_beta   90.00
_cell.angle_gamma   90.00
#
_symmetry.space_group_name_H-M   'P 1'
#
loop_
_entity.id
_entity.type
_entity.pdbx_description
1 polymer ?
#
loop_
_entity_poly.entity_id
_entity_poly.type
_entity_poly.pdbx_seq_one_letter_code
_entity_poly.pdbx_strand_id
1 'polypeptide(L)'
;GDSLTAQGYYTKMKSHDFKYNVYAIGGQGIAGILSRTNTIDLQITSPAIITNDAELIFVNGAPINNQGDGNIGALMLNGNIFNIEYTADNKVIAKNVKSPITNSGETIKTSICDTDFALYVYWCGTNNMQGGNVDFFIQSFEQIIATYPNSLILGITWDTSNMGLELVKAIDEAATKKFGNRFLPLHDNIVKYGLSYNGLTPTSEDTEAINNNLIPPMLRADQVHFNAYGQTYVAHLVQERM
;
A
#
# COMPACT_ATOMS: atom_id res chain seq x y z
N GLY A 1 -2.65 -0.66 1.67
CA GLY A 1 -2.08 -0.50 0.33
C GLY A 1 -2.25 0.92 -0.23
N ASP A 2 -1.75 1.13 -1.42
CA ASP A 2 -1.88 2.38 -2.21
C ASP A 2 -3.05 2.32 -3.22
N SER A 3 -2.99 3.09 -4.32
CA SER A 3 -4.04 3.13 -5.35
C SER A 3 -4.28 1.78 -6.03
N LEU A 4 -3.26 0.95 -6.20
CA LEU A 4 -3.40 -0.39 -6.78
C LEU A 4 -4.29 -1.29 -5.91
N THR A 5 -4.16 -1.20 -4.59
CA THR A 5 -5.08 -1.85 -3.65
C THR A 5 -6.47 -1.20 -3.69
N ALA A 6 -6.54 0.14 -3.71
CA ALA A 6 -7.81 0.87 -3.72
C ALA A 6 -8.68 0.55 -4.95
N GLN A 7 -8.06 0.17 -6.08
CA GLN A 7 -8.77 -0.26 -7.29
C GLN A 7 -9.55 -1.58 -7.16
N GLY A 8 -9.33 -2.36 -6.11
CA GLY A 8 -10.23 -3.42 -5.74
C GLY A 8 -9.96 -4.81 -6.32
N TYR A 9 -8.70 -5.20 -6.60
CA TYR A 9 -8.38 -6.58 -7.02
C TYR A 9 -9.02 -7.64 -6.10
N TYR A 10 -9.10 -7.38 -4.80
CA TYR A 10 -9.71 -8.26 -3.81
C TYR A 10 -11.18 -8.57 -4.09
N THR A 11 -11.91 -7.70 -4.80
CA THR A 11 -13.30 -7.96 -5.22
C THR A 11 -13.41 -9.02 -6.32
N LYS A 12 -12.28 -9.37 -6.96
CA LYS A 12 -12.19 -10.40 -8.00
C LYS A 12 -11.83 -11.78 -7.44
N MET A 13 -11.56 -11.88 -6.13
CA MET A 13 -11.29 -13.15 -5.48
C MET A 13 -12.53 -14.04 -5.52
N LYS A 14 -12.36 -15.31 -5.92
CA LYS A 14 -13.47 -16.22 -6.23
C LYS A 14 -14.10 -16.88 -4.99
N SER A 15 -13.45 -16.84 -3.83
CA SER A 15 -13.99 -17.42 -2.61
C SER A 15 -14.90 -16.43 -1.89
N HIS A 16 -16.12 -16.84 -1.58
CA HIS A 16 -17.08 -16.08 -0.79
C HIS A 16 -16.87 -16.21 0.73
N ASP A 17 -15.92 -17.04 1.16
CA ASP A 17 -15.70 -17.36 2.56
C ASP A 17 -14.73 -16.40 3.26
N PHE A 18 -14.08 -15.51 2.51
CA PHE A 18 -13.17 -14.52 3.08
C PHE A 18 -13.89 -13.24 3.49
N LYS A 19 -13.77 -12.89 4.77
CA LYS A 19 -14.05 -11.54 5.24
C LYS A 19 -12.77 -10.72 5.12
N TYR A 20 -12.85 -9.59 4.44
CA TYR A 20 -11.70 -8.70 4.29
C TYR A 20 -12.08 -7.27 4.67
N ASN A 21 -11.12 -6.57 5.27
CA ASN A 21 -11.14 -5.14 5.45
C ASN A 21 -10.10 -4.52 4.53
N VAL A 22 -10.45 -3.42 3.89
CA VAL A 22 -9.56 -2.74 2.94
C VAL A 22 -9.16 -1.38 3.47
N TYR A 23 -7.86 -1.19 3.62
CA TYR A 23 -7.25 0.04 4.06
C TYR A 23 -6.27 0.52 2.98
N ALA A 24 -6.80 1.25 2.00
CA ALA A 24 -6.03 1.70 0.85
C ALA A 24 -6.29 3.17 0.56
N ILE A 25 -5.21 3.92 0.32
CA ILE A 25 -5.25 5.34 -0.03
C ILE A 25 -4.42 5.56 -1.29
N GLY A 26 -5.04 6.12 -2.32
CA GLY A 26 -4.36 6.44 -3.57
C GLY A 26 -3.17 7.39 -3.36
N GLY A 27 -2.12 7.25 -4.16
CA GLY A 27 -0.95 8.11 -4.12
C GLY A 27 -0.09 8.02 -2.85
N GLN A 28 -0.43 7.14 -1.89
CA GLN A 28 0.30 7.05 -0.63
C GLN A 28 1.61 6.28 -0.78
N GLY A 29 2.71 6.86 -0.28
CA GLY A 29 4.00 6.20 -0.17
C GLY A 29 4.06 5.21 1.01
N ILE A 30 5.12 4.39 1.03
CA ILE A 30 5.33 3.35 2.06
C ILE A 30 5.28 3.94 3.47
N ALA A 31 5.98 5.03 3.75
CA ALA A 31 6.02 5.63 5.09
C ALA A 31 4.62 5.93 5.64
N GLY A 32 3.73 6.51 4.83
CA GLY A 32 2.35 6.76 5.22
C GLY A 32 1.54 5.48 5.47
N ILE A 33 1.78 4.43 4.67
CA ILE A 33 1.15 3.12 4.86
C ILE A 33 1.64 2.49 6.18
N LEU A 34 2.93 2.49 6.44
CA LEU A 34 3.51 1.95 7.66
C LEU A 34 3.05 2.69 8.92
N SER A 35 2.95 4.03 8.84
CA SER A 35 2.44 4.86 9.94
C SER A 35 1.00 4.50 10.31
N ARG A 36 0.10 4.44 9.34
CA ARG A 36 -1.32 4.14 9.61
C ARG A 36 -1.60 2.69 9.98
N THR A 37 -0.69 1.77 9.68
CA THR A 37 -0.79 0.37 10.10
C THR A 37 -0.02 0.06 11.38
N ASN A 38 0.39 1.07 12.15
CA ASN A 38 1.19 0.94 13.37
C ASN A 38 2.51 0.14 13.17
N THR A 39 3.01 0.04 11.93
CA THR A 39 4.25 -0.66 11.61
C THR A 39 5.47 0.17 11.99
N ILE A 40 5.36 1.49 11.86
CA ILE A 40 6.32 2.45 12.39
C ILE A 40 5.61 3.39 13.36
N ASP A 41 6.39 3.98 14.27
CA ASP A 41 5.85 4.92 15.24
C ASP A 41 5.25 6.14 14.56
N LEU A 42 3.99 6.42 14.88
CA LEU A 42 3.29 7.63 14.49
C LEU A 42 3.38 8.63 15.65
N GLN A 43 4.06 9.74 15.41
CA GLN A 43 4.22 10.79 16.42
C GLN A 43 3.85 12.15 15.84
N ILE A 44 3.24 13.00 16.67
CA ILE A 44 2.93 14.38 16.35
C ILE A 44 3.98 15.27 17.02
N THR A 45 4.66 16.10 16.24
CA THR A 45 5.63 17.07 16.75
C THR A 45 4.99 18.39 17.18
N SER A 46 3.84 18.73 16.60
CA SER A 46 3.11 19.97 16.86
C SER A 46 1.62 19.72 16.60
N PRO A 47 0.71 20.34 17.39
CA PRO A 47 0.99 21.20 18.55
C PRO A 47 1.22 20.42 19.84
N ALA A 48 1.71 21.08 20.87
CA ALA A 48 1.86 20.50 22.22
C ALA A 48 0.50 20.20 22.89
N ILE A 49 -0.56 20.89 22.50
CA ILE A 49 -1.94 20.65 22.93
C ILE A 49 -2.80 20.51 21.67
N ILE A 50 -3.38 19.33 21.51
CA ILE A 50 -4.27 19.02 20.39
C ILE A 50 -5.70 19.40 20.81
N THR A 51 -6.28 20.31 20.06
CA THR A 51 -7.69 20.69 20.15
C THR A 51 -8.40 20.37 18.85
N ASN A 52 -9.72 20.49 18.85
CA ASN A 52 -10.46 20.38 17.58
C ASN A 52 -9.98 21.46 16.60
N ASP A 53 -9.84 21.08 15.34
CA ASP A 53 -9.30 21.91 14.24
C ASP A 53 -7.82 22.33 14.38
N ALA A 54 -7.06 21.73 15.32
CA ALA A 54 -5.62 21.94 15.38
C ALA A 54 -4.91 21.30 14.19
N GLU A 55 -3.97 22.03 13.57
CA GLU A 55 -3.07 21.48 12.55
C GLU A 55 -2.04 20.54 13.19
N LEU A 56 -1.90 19.34 12.64
CA LEU A 56 -1.02 18.29 13.13
C LEU A 56 0.19 18.10 12.22
N ILE A 57 1.38 18.11 12.80
CA ILE A 57 2.64 17.85 12.09
C ILE A 57 3.21 16.53 12.60
N PHE A 58 3.45 15.60 11.67
CA PHE A 58 3.92 14.24 11.95
C PHE A 58 5.42 14.08 11.69
N VAL A 59 6.10 13.26 12.51
CA VAL A 59 7.54 12.97 12.38
C VAL A 59 7.84 12.22 11.09
N ASN A 60 7.11 11.14 10.83
CA ASN A 60 7.39 10.18 9.74
C ASN A 60 6.40 10.35 8.55
N GLY A 61 5.85 11.55 8.37
CA GLY A 61 4.82 11.82 7.38
C GLY A 61 3.42 11.48 7.87
N ALA A 62 2.44 12.17 7.32
CA ALA A 62 1.04 11.99 7.69
C ALA A 62 0.52 10.60 7.27
N PRO A 63 -0.34 9.98 8.10
CA PRO A 63 -0.96 8.69 7.76
C PRO A 63 -2.04 8.80 6.67
N ILE A 64 -2.39 10.00 6.26
CA ILE A 64 -3.37 10.31 5.19
C ILE A 64 -2.78 11.29 4.17
N ASN A 65 -3.45 11.44 3.04
CA ASN A 65 -3.14 12.43 2.01
C ASN A 65 -4.45 12.96 1.38
N ASN A 66 -4.33 13.79 0.33
CA ASN A 66 -5.47 14.40 -0.36
C ASN A 66 -6.38 13.42 -1.15
N GLN A 67 -6.09 12.14 -1.16
CA GLN A 67 -6.88 11.12 -1.86
C GLN A 67 -7.69 10.23 -0.92
N GLY A 68 -7.55 10.40 0.38
CA GLY A 68 -8.36 9.63 1.33
C GLY A 68 -8.03 9.92 2.79
N ASP A 69 -9.06 10.23 3.52
CA ASP A 69 -9.07 10.47 4.96
C ASP A 69 -9.90 9.41 5.71
N GLY A 70 -10.87 8.81 5.02
CA GLY A 70 -11.87 7.92 5.63
C GLY A 70 -11.38 6.52 6.01
N ASN A 71 -10.17 6.11 5.61
CA ASN A 71 -9.71 4.71 5.75
C ASN A 71 -8.60 4.51 6.79
N ILE A 72 -8.37 5.46 7.66
CA ILE A 72 -7.35 5.31 8.71
C ILE A 72 -7.93 5.00 10.10
N GLY A 73 -9.24 5.01 10.23
CA GLY A 73 -9.88 4.90 11.53
C GLY A 73 -9.60 6.12 12.42
N ALA A 74 -9.82 5.94 13.72
CA ALA A 74 -9.50 6.97 14.71
C ALA A 74 -8.04 6.88 15.14
N LEU A 75 -7.46 8.02 15.52
CA LEU A 75 -6.19 8.09 16.23
C LEU A 75 -6.41 8.01 17.74
N MET A 76 -5.47 7.39 18.42
CA MET A 76 -5.51 7.22 19.88
C MET A 76 -4.21 7.73 20.51
N LEU A 77 -4.33 8.72 21.39
CA LEU A 77 -3.23 9.31 22.14
C LEU A 77 -3.63 9.45 23.59
N ASN A 78 -2.86 8.85 24.50
CA ASN A 78 -3.10 8.92 25.96
C ASN A 78 -4.55 8.57 26.36
N GLY A 79 -5.12 7.54 25.71
CA GLY A 79 -6.50 7.11 25.97
C GLY A 79 -7.58 8.00 25.33
N ASN A 80 -7.21 9.08 24.67
CA ASN A 80 -8.14 9.94 23.95
C ASN A 80 -8.21 9.51 22.49
N ILE A 81 -9.43 9.51 21.95
CA ILE A 81 -9.74 9.13 20.57
C ILE A 81 -10.15 10.37 19.79
N PHE A 82 -9.54 10.58 18.63
CA PHE A 82 -9.89 11.67 17.71
C PHE A 82 -9.67 11.23 16.25
N ASN A 83 -10.27 11.96 15.33
CA ASN A 83 -10.10 11.74 13.90
C ASN A 83 -9.15 12.76 13.29
N ILE A 84 -8.73 12.55 12.07
CA ILE A 84 -7.99 13.54 11.27
C ILE A 84 -8.63 13.71 9.88
N GLU A 85 -8.46 14.90 9.35
CA GLU A 85 -8.92 15.28 8.03
C GLU A 85 -7.76 15.90 7.25
N TYR A 86 -7.65 15.58 5.96
CA TYR A 86 -6.70 16.24 5.06
C TYR A 86 -7.43 17.36 4.31
N THR A 87 -6.92 18.57 4.44
CA THR A 87 -7.57 19.76 3.89
C THR A 87 -7.06 20.09 2.47
N ALA A 88 -7.79 20.94 1.75
CA ALA A 88 -7.43 21.37 0.40
C ALA A 88 -6.11 22.16 0.33
N ASP A 89 -5.66 22.77 1.42
CA ASP A 89 -4.38 23.47 1.55
C ASP A 89 -3.24 22.56 2.09
N ASN A 90 -3.42 21.24 1.93
CA ASN A 90 -2.43 20.21 2.26
C ASN A 90 -2.06 20.10 3.75
N LYS A 91 -3.00 20.37 4.63
CA LYS A 91 -2.83 20.24 6.08
C LYS A 91 -3.57 19.02 6.61
N VAL A 92 -3.09 18.49 7.71
CA VAL A 92 -3.78 17.48 8.49
C VAL A 92 -4.36 18.14 9.74
N ILE A 93 -5.66 18.05 9.91
CA ILE A 93 -6.41 18.74 10.96
C ILE A 93 -7.04 17.70 11.90
N ALA A 94 -6.90 17.91 13.21
CA ALA A 94 -7.57 17.11 14.22
C ALA A 94 -9.07 17.39 14.22
N LYS A 95 -9.88 16.33 14.29
CA LYS A 95 -11.35 16.40 14.34
C LYS A 95 -11.90 15.55 15.48
N ASN A 96 -13.09 15.93 15.95
CA ASN A 96 -13.79 15.19 16.99
C ASN A 96 -13.00 15.07 18.32
N VAL A 97 -12.13 16.05 18.60
CA VAL A 97 -11.39 16.14 19.87
C VAL A 97 -12.36 16.60 20.95
N LYS A 98 -12.72 15.70 21.88
CA LYS A 98 -13.72 15.97 22.93
C LYS A 98 -13.20 16.91 24.01
N SER A 99 -11.92 16.85 24.33
CA SER A 99 -11.24 17.73 25.28
C SER A 99 -9.78 17.91 24.82
N PRO A 100 -9.11 19.02 25.21
CA PRO A 100 -7.71 19.22 24.84
C PRO A 100 -6.82 18.05 25.28
N ILE A 101 -5.98 17.55 24.35
CA ILE A 101 -5.08 16.42 24.59
C ILE A 101 -3.65 16.94 24.64
N THR A 102 -2.95 16.68 25.75
CA THR A 102 -1.52 16.97 25.85
C THR A 102 -0.74 16.04 24.97
N ASN A 103 0.14 16.58 24.13
CA ASN A 103 1.04 15.87 23.27
C ASN A 103 2.49 16.19 23.68
N SER A 104 3.16 15.20 24.25
CA SER A 104 4.57 15.29 24.67
C SER A 104 5.49 14.44 23.77
N GLY A 105 5.04 14.10 22.56
CA GLY A 105 5.78 13.28 21.60
C GLY A 105 5.59 11.78 21.76
N GLU A 106 4.52 11.35 22.43
CA GLU A 106 4.20 9.95 22.59
C GLU A 106 3.78 9.31 21.25
N THR A 107 3.95 8.00 21.16
CA THR A 107 3.46 7.21 20.01
C THR A 107 1.94 7.17 19.98
N ILE A 108 1.40 7.52 18.83
CA ILE A 108 -0.03 7.46 18.53
C ILE A 108 -0.34 6.11 17.88
N LYS A 109 -1.45 5.51 18.24
CA LYS A 109 -1.98 4.32 17.59
C LYS A 109 -3.14 4.68 16.66
N THR A 110 -3.23 3.97 15.54
CA THR A 110 -4.41 4.00 14.68
C THR A 110 -5.31 2.80 15.02
N SER A 111 -6.60 2.92 14.84
CA SER A 111 -7.54 1.82 15.10
C SER A 111 -7.61 0.79 13.97
N ILE A 112 -6.87 1.01 12.87
CA ILE A 112 -6.91 0.12 11.69
C ILE A 112 -6.47 -1.31 12.02
N CYS A 113 -5.48 -1.46 12.89
CA CYS A 113 -4.82 -2.75 13.14
C CYS A 113 -5.14 -3.35 14.51
N ASP A 114 -6.22 -2.90 15.16
CA ASP A 114 -6.69 -3.50 16.43
C ASP A 114 -7.37 -4.87 16.21
N THR A 115 -7.48 -5.34 14.97
CA THR A 115 -8.10 -6.62 14.63
C THR A 115 -7.03 -7.64 14.30
N ASP A 116 -7.09 -8.81 14.91
CA ASP A 116 -6.24 -9.96 14.56
C ASP A 116 -6.77 -10.60 13.27
N PHE A 117 -6.08 -10.37 12.17
CA PHE A 117 -6.40 -10.97 10.88
C PHE A 117 -5.58 -12.23 10.64
N ALA A 118 -6.17 -13.23 9.99
CA ALA A 118 -5.48 -14.44 9.58
C ALA A 118 -4.35 -14.14 8.57
N LEU A 119 -4.51 -13.11 7.75
CA LEU A 119 -3.53 -12.66 6.77
C LEU A 119 -3.62 -11.14 6.56
N TYR A 120 -2.46 -10.49 6.52
CA TYR A 120 -2.31 -9.10 6.11
C TYR A 120 -1.69 -9.03 4.72
N VAL A 121 -2.37 -8.43 3.76
CA VAL A 121 -1.84 -8.27 2.39
C VAL A 121 -1.42 -6.82 2.17
N TYR A 122 -0.13 -6.61 1.90
CA TYR A 122 0.45 -5.30 1.65
C TYR A 122 0.81 -5.15 0.16
N TRP A 123 0.21 -4.19 -0.50
CA TRP A 123 0.63 -3.75 -1.82
C TRP A 123 1.00 -2.28 -1.73
N CYS A 124 2.29 -2.00 -1.77
CA CYS A 124 2.83 -0.66 -1.54
C CYS A 124 4.21 -0.52 -2.22
N GLY A 125 4.59 0.72 -2.46
CA GLY A 125 5.91 1.05 -3.00
C GLY A 125 5.90 1.73 -4.35
N THR A 126 4.85 1.58 -5.15
CA THR A 126 4.74 2.22 -6.47
C THR A 126 5.00 3.73 -6.39
N ASN A 127 4.47 4.41 -5.38
CA ASN A 127 4.67 5.86 -5.18
C ASN A 127 6.05 6.25 -4.63
N ASN A 128 6.93 5.28 -4.38
CA ASN A 128 8.30 5.51 -3.90
C ASN A 128 9.37 5.15 -4.94
N MET A 129 8.99 4.76 -6.16
CA MET A 129 9.95 4.35 -7.20
C MET A 129 10.90 5.47 -7.61
N GLN A 130 10.43 6.73 -7.58
CA GLN A 130 11.29 7.88 -7.77
C GLN A 130 12.04 8.18 -6.47
N GLY A 131 13.32 7.84 -6.40
CA GLY A 131 14.18 8.10 -5.24
C GLY A 131 14.32 6.96 -4.23
N GLY A 132 13.55 5.87 -4.36
CA GLY A 132 13.76 4.64 -3.61
C GLY A 132 14.94 3.84 -4.16
N ASN A 133 15.52 2.99 -3.32
CA ASN A 133 16.51 1.98 -3.70
C ASN A 133 16.13 0.63 -3.07
N VAL A 134 16.79 -0.44 -3.48
CA VAL A 134 16.49 -1.79 -3.01
C VAL A 134 16.48 -1.88 -1.48
N ASP A 135 17.48 -1.31 -0.82
CA ASP A 135 17.60 -1.37 0.64
C ASP A 135 16.41 -0.70 1.34
N PHE A 136 15.95 0.45 0.83
CA PHE A 136 14.77 1.13 1.36
C PHE A 136 13.52 0.23 1.32
N PHE A 137 13.29 -0.44 0.19
CA PHE A 137 12.13 -1.33 0.05
C PHE A 137 12.27 -2.56 0.95
N ILE A 138 13.43 -3.19 0.97
CA ILE A 138 13.67 -4.38 1.78
C ILE A 138 13.53 -4.08 3.28
N GLN A 139 14.07 -2.98 3.78
CA GLN A 139 13.91 -2.55 5.17
C GLN A 139 12.44 -2.28 5.52
N SER A 140 11.69 -1.62 4.61
CA SER A 140 10.26 -1.39 4.81
C SER A 140 9.46 -2.69 4.89
N PHE A 141 9.77 -3.66 4.04
CA PHE A 141 9.12 -4.97 4.05
C PHE A 141 9.50 -5.78 5.31
N GLU A 142 10.73 -5.66 5.80
CA GLU A 142 11.13 -6.24 7.09
C GLU A 142 10.30 -5.70 8.25
N GLN A 143 10.08 -4.39 8.28
CA GLN A 143 9.25 -3.76 9.31
C GLN A 143 7.82 -4.28 9.29
N ILE A 144 7.22 -4.44 8.09
CA ILE A 144 5.90 -5.03 7.94
C ILE A 144 5.87 -6.45 8.53
N ILE A 145 6.80 -7.30 8.12
CA ILE A 145 6.85 -8.70 8.53
C ILE A 145 7.18 -8.85 10.02
N ALA A 146 8.00 -7.98 10.58
CA ALA A 146 8.31 -7.97 12.00
C ALA A 146 7.09 -7.60 12.85
N THR A 147 6.28 -6.65 12.38
CA THR A 147 5.06 -6.21 13.07
C THR A 147 3.91 -7.20 12.88
N TYR A 148 3.74 -7.71 11.65
CA TYR A 148 2.68 -8.63 11.27
C TYR A 148 3.27 -9.89 10.63
N PRO A 149 3.63 -10.91 11.42
CA PRO A 149 4.29 -12.13 10.90
C PRO A 149 3.47 -12.87 9.84
N ASN A 150 2.15 -12.75 9.87
CA ASN A 150 1.22 -13.32 8.88
C ASN A 150 1.00 -12.38 7.68
N SER A 151 2.03 -11.68 7.22
CA SER A 151 1.92 -10.78 6.07
C SER A 151 2.33 -11.44 4.77
N LEU A 152 1.59 -11.12 3.72
CA LEU A 152 1.96 -11.30 2.31
C LEU A 152 2.23 -9.93 1.69
N ILE A 153 3.41 -9.73 1.17
CA ILE A 153 3.81 -8.51 0.47
C ILE A 153 3.73 -8.77 -1.03
N LEU A 154 3.00 -7.91 -1.73
CA LEU A 154 2.90 -7.95 -3.18
C LEU A 154 3.99 -7.10 -3.80
N GLY A 155 4.68 -7.63 -4.79
CA GLY A 155 5.74 -6.97 -5.55
C GLY A 155 5.22 -5.71 -6.26
N ILE A 156 6.14 -4.81 -6.55
CA ILE A 156 5.85 -3.57 -7.23
C ILE A 156 5.69 -3.85 -8.72
N THR A 157 4.69 -3.21 -9.31
CA THR A 157 4.50 -3.22 -10.76
C THR A 157 4.79 -1.83 -11.30
N TRP A 158 5.76 -1.70 -12.19
CA TRP A 158 6.13 -0.42 -12.80
C TRP A 158 6.35 -0.60 -14.30
N ASP A 159 5.90 0.37 -15.08
CA ASP A 159 5.78 0.19 -16.51
C ASP A 159 6.27 1.38 -17.36
N THR A 160 6.65 2.49 -16.76
CA THR A 160 6.80 3.74 -17.49
C THR A 160 8.23 4.08 -17.90
N SER A 161 9.25 3.33 -17.44
CA SER A 161 10.64 3.54 -17.86
C SER A 161 11.53 2.34 -17.59
N ASN A 162 12.57 2.17 -18.41
CA ASN A 162 13.58 1.11 -18.22
C ASN A 162 14.28 1.19 -16.84
N MET A 163 14.50 2.40 -16.30
CA MET A 163 15.11 2.56 -14.98
C MET A 163 14.21 2.02 -13.85
N GLY A 164 12.89 2.21 -13.97
CA GLY A 164 11.93 1.63 -13.03
C GLY A 164 11.91 0.11 -13.08
N LEU A 165 12.01 -0.47 -14.28
CA LEU A 165 12.00 -1.92 -14.47
C LEU A 165 13.21 -2.61 -13.82
N GLU A 166 14.40 -2.06 -13.96
CA GLU A 166 15.60 -2.63 -13.32
C GLU A 166 15.51 -2.58 -11.80
N LEU A 167 14.97 -1.51 -11.25
CA LEU A 167 14.71 -1.41 -9.80
C LEU A 167 13.67 -2.44 -9.35
N VAL A 168 12.56 -2.62 -10.09
CA VAL A 168 11.54 -3.65 -9.78
C VAL A 168 12.16 -5.04 -9.75
N LYS A 169 12.95 -5.41 -10.76
CA LYS A 169 13.64 -6.71 -10.81
C LYS A 169 14.58 -6.92 -9.62
N ALA A 170 15.37 -5.91 -9.29
CA ALA A 170 16.29 -5.98 -8.16
C ALA A 170 15.56 -6.10 -6.82
N ILE A 171 14.43 -5.40 -6.64
CA ILE A 171 13.56 -5.55 -5.46
C ILE A 171 12.97 -6.96 -5.41
N ASP A 172 12.40 -7.45 -6.51
CA ASP A 172 11.77 -8.77 -6.58
C ASP A 172 12.77 -9.89 -6.28
N GLU A 173 13.99 -9.81 -6.80
CA GLU A 173 15.07 -10.77 -6.50
C GLU A 173 15.45 -10.74 -5.03
N ALA A 174 15.74 -9.55 -4.49
CA ALA A 174 16.16 -9.40 -3.09
C ALA A 174 15.05 -9.82 -2.13
N ALA A 175 13.80 -9.40 -2.38
CA ALA A 175 12.65 -9.72 -1.54
C ALA A 175 12.28 -11.21 -1.61
N THR A 176 12.30 -11.83 -2.79
CA THR A 176 12.06 -13.27 -2.94
C THR A 176 13.10 -14.08 -2.17
N LYS A 177 14.38 -13.72 -2.29
CA LYS A 177 15.47 -14.38 -1.55
C LYS A 177 15.32 -14.24 -0.05
N LYS A 178 14.89 -13.08 0.44
CA LYS A 178 14.83 -12.76 1.87
C LYS A 178 13.55 -13.26 2.54
N PHE A 179 12.41 -13.11 1.90
CA PHE A 179 11.09 -13.34 2.52
C PHE A 179 10.40 -14.63 2.05
N GLY A 180 10.88 -15.23 0.96
CA GLY A 180 10.33 -16.48 0.43
C GLY A 180 8.83 -16.38 0.13
N ASN A 181 8.04 -17.28 0.71
CA ASN A 181 6.58 -17.34 0.47
C ASN A 181 5.79 -16.12 0.99
N ARG A 182 6.40 -15.25 1.79
CA ARG A 182 5.78 -14.01 2.25
C ARG A 182 5.93 -12.84 1.28
N PHE A 183 6.60 -13.05 0.16
CA PHE A 183 6.68 -12.10 -0.94
C PHE A 183 6.15 -12.73 -2.23
N LEU A 184 5.32 -11.99 -2.95
CA LEU A 184 4.76 -12.40 -4.23
C LEU A 184 5.24 -11.44 -5.32
N PRO A 185 6.25 -11.81 -6.12
CA PRO A 185 6.69 -10.99 -7.24
C PRO A 185 5.58 -10.93 -8.29
N LEU A 186 5.05 -9.74 -8.55
CA LEU A 186 3.91 -9.57 -9.45
C LEU A 186 4.33 -9.30 -10.90
N HIS A 187 5.36 -8.49 -11.11
CA HIS A 187 5.66 -7.92 -12.42
C HIS A 187 5.84 -8.99 -13.49
N ASP A 188 6.82 -9.86 -13.33
CA ASP A 188 7.13 -10.89 -14.31
C ASP A 188 6.00 -11.92 -14.48
N ASN A 189 5.26 -12.21 -13.41
CA ASN A 189 4.08 -13.08 -13.47
C ASN A 189 2.99 -12.47 -14.35
N ILE A 190 2.71 -11.18 -14.19
CA ILE A 190 1.68 -10.48 -14.96
C ILE A 190 2.09 -10.38 -16.43
N VAL A 191 3.35 -10.01 -16.70
CA VAL A 191 3.87 -9.92 -18.07
C VAL A 191 3.74 -11.27 -18.79
N LYS A 192 4.14 -12.35 -18.13
CA LYS A 192 4.24 -13.68 -18.76
C LYS A 192 2.89 -14.40 -18.88
N TYR A 193 2.03 -14.27 -17.90
CA TYR A 193 0.85 -15.13 -17.80
C TYR A 193 -0.49 -14.37 -17.74
N GLY A 194 -0.47 -13.05 -17.53
CA GLY A 194 -1.69 -12.29 -17.31
C GLY A 194 -2.70 -12.33 -18.45
N LEU A 195 -2.23 -12.26 -19.72
CA LEU A 195 -3.12 -12.37 -20.88
C LEU A 195 -3.69 -13.78 -21.03
N SER A 196 -2.84 -14.80 -21.00
CA SER A 196 -3.26 -16.19 -21.17
C SER A 196 -4.23 -16.66 -20.07
N TYR A 197 -4.01 -16.22 -18.83
CA TYR A 197 -4.93 -16.51 -17.72
C TYR A 197 -6.35 -15.99 -17.98
N ASN A 198 -6.45 -14.81 -18.61
CA ASN A 198 -7.73 -14.20 -18.95
C ASN A 198 -8.28 -14.67 -20.31
N GLY A 199 -7.64 -15.63 -21.00
CA GLY A 199 -8.03 -16.10 -22.32
C GLY A 199 -7.90 -15.04 -23.42
N LEU A 200 -7.02 -14.05 -23.24
CA LEU A 200 -6.81 -12.95 -24.18
C LEU A 200 -5.72 -13.31 -25.19
N THR A 201 -5.97 -13.01 -26.45
CA THR A 201 -4.96 -13.11 -27.51
C THR A 201 -4.18 -11.81 -27.57
N PRO A 202 -2.83 -11.83 -27.44
CA PRO A 202 -2.02 -10.62 -27.50
C PRO A 202 -2.19 -9.86 -28.83
N THR A 203 -2.31 -8.55 -28.74
CA THR A 203 -2.18 -7.63 -29.89
C THR A 203 -0.71 -7.48 -30.27
N SER A 204 -0.41 -6.74 -31.35
CA SER A 204 0.96 -6.36 -31.70
C SER A 204 1.62 -5.53 -30.58
N GLU A 205 0.86 -4.61 -29.99
CA GLU A 205 1.32 -3.75 -28.89
C GLU A 205 1.59 -4.54 -27.60
N ASP A 206 0.72 -5.51 -27.30
CA ASP A 206 0.96 -6.42 -26.15
C ASP A 206 2.20 -7.28 -26.39
N THR A 207 2.41 -7.77 -27.62
CA THR A 207 3.58 -8.58 -27.97
C THR A 207 4.85 -7.75 -27.85
N GLU A 208 4.84 -6.50 -28.29
CA GLU A 208 5.96 -5.57 -28.13
C GLU A 208 6.25 -5.30 -26.63
N ALA A 209 5.21 -5.03 -25.85
CA ALA A 209 5.33 -4.83 -24.42
C ALA A 209 5.97 -6.05 -23.72
N ILE A 210 5.47 -7.26 -24.00
CA ILE A 210 6.01 -8.51 -23.44
C ILE A 210 7.49 -8.70 -23.82
N ASN A 211 7.86 -8.44 -25.07
CA ASN A 211 9.26 -8.57 -25.53
C ASN A 211 10.20 -7.59 -24.81
N ASN A 212 9.68 -6.46 -24.36
CA ASN A 212 10.39 -5.47 -23.56
C ASN A 212 10.23 -5.69 -22.05
N ASN A 213 9.64 -6.79 -21.62
CA ASN A 213 9.30 -7.10 -20.24
C ASN A 213 8.44 -6.02 -19.58
N LEU A 214 7.50 -5.45 -20.32
CA LEU A 214 6.52 -4.48 -19.85
C LEU A 214 5.14 -5.13 -19.72
N ILE A 215 4.32 -4.60 -18.82
CA ILE A 215 2.95 -5.11 -18.64
C ILE A 215 2.11 -4.81 -19.88
N PRO A 216 1.47 -5.84 -20.49
CA PRO A 216 0.67 -5.68 -21.69
C PRO A 216 -0.43 -4.62 -21.56
N PRO A 217 -0.62 -3.74 -22.57
CA PRO A 217 -1.67 -2.73 -22.56
C PRO A 217 -3.07 -3.26 -22.27
N MET A 218 -3.42 -4.45 -22.76
CA MET A 218 -4.73 -5.06 -22.50
C MET A 218 -5.00 -5.40 -21.02
N LEU A 219 -3.99 -5.35 -20.15
CA LEU A 219 -4.14 -5.57 -18.70
C LEU A 219 -4.21 -4.27 -17.90
N ARG A 220 -4.03 -3.11 -18.55
CA ARG A 220 -3.89 -1.80 -17.90
C ARG A 220 -5.10 -0.90 -18.14
N ALA A 221 -5.40 -0.07 -17.14
CA ALA A 221 -6.34 1.06 -17.27
C ALA A 221 -5.60 2.34 -17.70
N ASP A 222 -4.36 2.50 -17.23
CA ASP A 222 -3.44 3.59 -17.56
C ASP A 222 -1.99 3.10 -17.42
N GLN A 223 -1.03 4.01 -17.28
CA GLN A 223 0.40 3.67 -17.17
C GLN A 223 0.79 2.98 -15.84
N VAL A 224 -0.05 3.05 -14.83
CA VAL A 224 0.24 2.53 -13.47
C VAL A 224 -0.79 1.49 -13.04
N HIS A 225 -2.05 1.73 -13.38
CA HIS A 225 -3.18 1.01 -12.83
C HIS A 225 -3.67 -0.12 -13.73
N PHE A 226 -4.17 -1.19 -13.11
CA PHE A 226 -4.75 -2.32 -13.81
C PHE A 226 -6.22 -2.10 -14.14
N ASN A 227 -6.63 -2.61 -15.30
CA ASN A 227 -8.04 -2.80 -15.63
C ASN A 227 -8.60 -4.07 -14.97
N ALA A 228 -9.85 -4.43 -15.29
CA ALA A 228 -10.50 -5.60 -14.72
C ALA A 228 -9.74 -6.92 -14.97
N TYR A 229 -9.10 -7.09 -16.12
CA TYR A 229 -8.32 -8.28 -16.43
C TYR A 229 -7.04 -8.38 -15.58
N GLY A 230 -6.27 -7.28 -15.49
CA GLY A 230 -5.08 -7.23 -14.65
C GLY A 230 -5.42 -7.49 -13.17
N GLN A 231 -6.47 -6.85 -12.66
CA GLN A 231 -6.96 -7.07 -11.29
C GLN A 231 -7.40 -8.51 -11.04
N THR A 232 -8.06 -9.15 -12.01
CA THR A 232 -8.48 -10.56 -11.91
C THR A 232 -7.27 -11.49 -11.79
N TYR A 233 -6.21 -11.22 -12.53
CA TYR A 233 -5.00 -12.03 -12.44
C TYR A 233 -4.24 -11.81 -11.12
N VAL A 234 -4.15 -10.57 -10.64
CA VAL A 234 -3.57 -10.28 -9.31
C VAL A 234 -4.37 -11.00 -8.22
N ALA A 235 -5.70 -10.96 -8.27
CA ALA A 235 -6.56 -11.68 -7.33
C ALA A 235 -6.27 -13.18 -7.31
N HIS A 236 -6.11 -13.80 -8.48
CA HIS A 236 -5.73 -15.21 -8.61
C HIS A 236 -4.38 -15.49 -7.94
N LEU A 237 -3.35 -14.70 -8.25
CA LEU A 237 -2.03 -14.88 -7.66
C LEU A 237 -2.03 -14.76 -6.13
N VAL A 238 -2.81 -13.84 -5.58
CA VAL A 238 -2.99 -13.71 -4.13
C VAL A 238 -3.70 -14.94 -3.55
N GLN A 239 -4.76 -15.42 -4.20
CA GLN A 239 -5.49 -16.62 -3.75
C GLN A 239 -4.63 -17.89 -3.73
N GLU A 240 -3.72 -18.05 -4.69
CA GLU A 240 -2.76 -19.17 -4.72
C GLU A 240 -1.76 -19.16 -3.54
N ARG A 241 -1.67 -18.05 -2.81
CA ARG A 241 -0.79 -17.88 -1.64
C ARG A 241 -1.52 -17.97 -0.30
N MET A 242 -2.85 -18.00 -0.32
CA MET A 242 -3.69 -18.11 0.88
C MET A 242 -3.92 -19.56 1.26
#